data_605e2369fdd97723f8cdf47a436c6b1c
#
_entry.id   605e2369fdd97723f8cdf47a436c6b1c
#
_cell.length_a   1.000
_cell.length_b   1.000
_cell.length_c   1.000
_cell.angle_alpha   90.00
_cell.angle_beta   90.00
_cell.angle_gamma   90.00
#
_symmetry.space_group_name_H-M   'P 1'
#
loop_
_entity.id
_entity.type
_entity.pdbx_description
1 polymer ?
#
loop_
_entity_poly.entity_id
_entity_poly.type
_entity_poly.pdbx_seq_one_letter_code
_entity_poly.pdbx_strand_id
1 'polypeptide(L)'
;NLNNVFEVFISIDKDHTVSKSIEYLVKTKKYNIKYFANGGDRKNKNDIPEFEICNKFNIETLFDIGGNKVQSSSLITQKFYEKMLIINDDKKINKKPWGHYINLLKEGNYLLKKIVVMPGEELSEQLHKFREEHWIVVEGQVEVTHNEKVSKKTTGDYIHIKKESIHRVKNSQDLPAIIIEIQMGNILSESDIIRKKDKYKRLP
;
A
#
# COMPACT_ATOMS: atom_id res chain seq x y z
N ASN A 1 8.32 -21.98 11.24
CA ASN A 1 9.53 -22.79 11.47
C ASN A 1 10.09 -23.23 10.13
N LEU A 2 11.26 -22.69 9.75
CA LEU A 2 12.02 -23.20 8.62
C LEU A 2 12.76 -24.45 9.12
N ASN A 3 12.36 -25.62 8.64
CA ASN A 3 13.06 -26.86 8.94
C ASN A 3 14.51 -26.74 8.45
N ASN A 4 15.48 -27.16 9.25
CA ASN A 4 16.92 -27.14 8.98
C ASN A 4 17.59 -25.75 9.02
N VAL A 5 16.96 -24.72 9.60
CA VAL A 5 17.63 -23.45 9.91
C VAL A 5 18.13 -23.51 11.36
N PHE A 6 19.45 -23.42 11.52
CA PHE A 6 20.08 -23.46 12.86
C PHE A 6 19.96 -22.11 13.57
N GLU A 7 20.26 -21.03 12.84
CA GLU A 7 20.20 -19.66 13.38
C GLU A 7 19.92 -18.66 12.26
N VAL A 8 19.27 -17.55 12.60
CA VAL A 8 19.03 -16.42 11.69
C VAL A 8 19.84 -15.23 12.18
N PHE A 9 20.65 -14.66 11.30
CA PHE A 9 21.47 -13.48 11.58
C PHE A 9 20.92 -12.28 10.79
N ILE A 10 20.69 -11.17 11.50
CA ILE A 10 20.25 -9.92 10.86
C ILE A 10 21.49 -9.22 10.30
N SER A 11 21.49 -8.94 8.99
CA SER A 11 22.60 -8.26 8.33
C SER A 11 22.95 -6.92 8.99
N ILE A 12 24.25 -6.68 9.18
CA ILE A 12 24.78 -5.40 9.68
C ILE A 12 25.20 -4.46 8.55
N ASP A 13 25.10 -4.92 7.28
CA ASP A 13 25.42 -4.12 6.11
C ASP A 13 24.38 -3.01 5.92
N LYS A 14 24.84 -1.86 5.43
CA LYS A 14 23.98 -0.68 5.12
C LYS A 14 23.80 -0.49 3.61
N ASP A 15 24.37 -1.38 2.82
CA ASP A 15 24.26 -1.43 1.37
C ASP A 15 23.49 -2.68 0.94
N HIS A 16 23.48 -2.96 -0.35
CA HIS A 16 22.76 -4.12 -0.91
C HIS A 16 23.57 -5.43 -0.85
N THR A 17 24.64 -5.49 -0.04
CA THR A 17 25.49 -6.67 0.14
C THR A 17 25.32 -7.28 1.52
N VAL A 18 25.97 -8.43 1.76
CA VAL A 18 26.12 -9.03 3.08
C VAL A 18 27.62 -9.25 3.42
N SER A 19 28.49 -8.50 2.77
CA SER A 19 29.97 -8.69 2.89
C SER A 19 30.48 -8.43 4.30
N LYS A 20 30.03 -7.36 4.96
CA LYS A 20 30.42 -7.06 6.36
C LYS A 20 29.85 -8.07 7.34
N SER A 21 28.65 -8.55 7.08
CA SER A 21 28.01 -9.59 7.87
C SER A 21 28.80 -10.90 7.80
N ILE A 22 29.27 -11.31 6.61
CA ILE A 22 30.13 -12.49 6.44
C ILE A 22 31.45 -12.29 7.19
N GLU A 23 32.12 -11.14 7.02
CA GLU A 23 33.37 -10.85 7.71
C GLU A 23 33.21 -10.89 9.23
N TYR A 24 32.14 -10.30 9.75
CA TYR A 24 31.82 -10.32 11.19
C TYR A 24 31.64 -11.75 11.70
N LEU A 25 30.81 -12.56 11.04
CA LEU A 25 30.54 -13.94 11.44
C LEU A 25 31.79 -14.81 11.43
N VAL A 26 32.69 -14.63 10.45
CA VAL A 26 33.96 -15.35 10.40
C VAL A 26 34.90 -14.91 11.53
N LYS A 27 35.05 -13.60 11.76
CA LYS A 27 35.93 -13.04 12.79
C LYS A 27 35.51 -13.40 14.20
N THR A 28 34.24 -13.54 14.46
CA THR A 28 33.73 -13.94 15.80
C THR A 28 34.06 -15.40 16.13
N LYS A 29 34.46 -16.21 15.16
CA LYS A 29 34.78 -17.65 15.32
C LYS A 29 33.64 -18.47 15.94
N LYS A 30 32.44 -17.93 15.97
CA LYS A 30 31.23 -18.61 16.49
C LYS A 30 30.84 -19.78 15.58
N TYR A 31 31.10 -19.63 14.27
CA TYR A 31 30.76 -20.62 13.25
C TYR A 31 31.91 -20.95 12.36
N ASN A 32 31.98 -22.20 11.91
CA ASN A 32 32.91 -22.65 10.85
C ASN A 32 32.17 -22.58 9.52
N ILE A 33 32.16 -21.40 8.89
CA ILE A 33 31.46 -21.17 7.64
C ILE A 33 32.29 -21.75 6.50
N LYS A 34 31.75 -22.76 5.83
CA LYS A 34 32.43 -23.41 4.68
C LYS A 34 31.85 -22.97 3.34
N TYR A 35 30.56 -22.65 3.32
CA TYR A 35 29.82 -22.39 2.10
C TYR A 35 29.01 -21.09 2.20
N PHE A 36 28.98 -20.35 1.10
CA PHE A 36 28.06 -19.24 0.87
C PHE A 36 27.16 -19.60 -0.32
N ALA A 37 25.91 -19.89 -0.06
CA ALA A 37 24.99 -20.39 -1.06
C ALA A 37 24.13 -19.27 -1.66
N ASN A 38 24.10 -19.20 -2.99
CA ASN A 38 23.25 -18.27 -3.76
C ASN A 38 22.26 -19.07 -4.58
N GLY A 39 20.99 -18.64 -4.55
CA GLY A 39 19.92 -19.25 -5.30
C GLY A 39 19.49 -18.45 -6.51
N GLY A 40 18.75 -19.09 -7.38
CA GLY A 40 17.93 -18.45 -8.39
C GLY A 40 18.67 -17.89 -9.60
N ASP A 41 18.85 -16.61 -9.59
CA ASP A 41 19.34 -15.79 -10.71
C ASP A 41 20.86 -15.54 -10.70
N ARG A 42 21.56 -15.96 -9.65
CA ARG A 42 23.01 -15.77 -9.47
C ARG A 42 23.76 -17.04 -9.88
N LYS A 43 24.36 -17.00 -11.08
CA LYS A 43 24.95 -18.18 -11.72
C LYS A 43 26.47 -18.21 -11.71
N ASN A 44 27.09 -17.07 -11.45
CA ASN A 44 28.56 -16.97 -11.49
C ASN A 44 29.09 -15.88 -10.53
N LYS A 45 30.40 -15.83 -10.39
CA LYS A 45 31.11 -14.89 -9.50
C LYS A 45 30.86 -13.42 -9.75
N ASN A 46 30.50 -13.05 -10.99
CA ASN A 46 30.25 -11.65 -11.34
C ASN A 46 28.86 -11.18 -10.90
N ASP A 47 27.98 -12.12 -10.54
CA ASP A 47 26.61 -11.83 -10.13
C ASP A 47 26.48 -11.50 -8.63
N ILE A 48 27.57 -11.65 -7.86
CA ILE A 48 27.57 -11.46 -6.42
C ILE A 48 28.75 -10.60 -5.93
N PRO A 49 28.48 -9.50 -5.22
CA PRO A 49 29.53 -8.68 -4.61
C PRO A 49 30.26 -9.37 -3.47
N GLU A 50 29.68 -10.39 -2.87
CA GLU A 50 30.27 -11.17 -1.76
C GLU A 50 31.38 -12.14 -2.19
N PHE A 51 31.61 -12.32 -3.49
CA PHE A 51 32.62 -13.28 -3.99
C PHE A 51 34.01 -12.99 -3.45
N GLU A 52 34.42 -11.72 -3.41
CA GLU A 52 35.75 -11.33 -2.94
C GLU A 52 35.96 -11.64 -1.45
N ILE A 53 34.95 -11.33 -0.61
CA ILE A 53 35.03 -11.59 0.83
C ILE A 53 35.01 -13.09 1.12
N CYS A 54 34.22 -13.86 0.36
CA CYS A 54 34.22 -15.32 0.47
C CYS A 54 35.61 -15.92 0.15
N ASN A 55 36.23 -15.48 -0.93
CA ASN A 55 37.61 -15.91 -1.30
C ASN A 55 38.62 -15.55 -0.21
N LYS A 56 38.56 -14.34 0.34
CA LYS A 56 39.47 -13.90 1.41
C LYS A 56 39.45 -14.82 2.63
N PHE A 57 38.29 -15.41 2.93
CA PHE A 57 38.12 -16.29 4.09
C PHE A 57 38.03 -17.78 3.75
N ASN A 58 38.36 -18.18 2.52
CA ASN A 58 38.27 -19.55 2.03
C ASN A 58 36.89 -20.17 2.18
N ILE A 59 35.85 -19.37 1.92
CA ILE A 59 34.45 -19.80 1.89
C ILE A 59 34.13 -20.16 0.44
N GLU A 60 33.71 -21.40 0.20
CA GLU A 60 33.29 -21.84 -1.12
C GLU A 60 31.93 -21.23 -1.49
N THR A 61 31.84 -20.60 -2.66
CA THR A 61 30.61 -20.00 -3.14
C THR A 61 29.86 -20.98 -4.03
N LEU A 62 28.64 -21.32 -3.61
CA LEU A 62 27.74 -22.19 -4.34
C LEU A 62 26.70 -21.35 -5.09
N PHE A 63 26.48 -21.65 -6.38
CA PHE A 63 25.55 -20.96 -7.26
C PHE A 63 24.37 -21.85 -7.62
N ASP A 64 23.28 -21.24 -8.08
CA ASP A 64 22.06 -21.91 -8.54
C ASP A 64 21.47 -22.93 -7.55
N ILE A 65 21.66 -22.67 -6.25
CA ILE A 65 21.15 -23.54 -5.20
C ILE A 65 19.64 -23.42 -5.11
N GLY A 66 18.94 -24.57 -5.22
CA GLY A 66 17.48 -24.64 -5.19
C GLY A 66 16.81 -24.56 -6.57
N GLY A 67 17.60 -24.49 -7.64
CA GLY A 67 17.10 -24.48 -9.03
C GLY A 67 16.47 -23.15 -9.44
N ASN A 68 15.74 -23.15 -10.54
CA ASN A 68 15.13 -21.93 -11.09
C ASN A 68 14.20 -21.25 -10.08
N LYS A 69 14.40 -19.95 -9.91
CA LYS A 69 13.59 -19.11 -9.01
C LYS A 69 12.13 -19.10 -9.47
N VAL A 70 11.29 -19.84 -8.77
CA VAL A 70 9.85 -19.93 -9.06
C VAL A 70 9.12 -18.64 -8.68
N GLN A 71 9.62 -17.95 -7.63
CA GLN A 71 9.09 -16.64 -7.20
C GLN A 71 10.21 -15.77 -6.64
N SER A 72 10.23 -14.49 -7.00
CA SER A 72 11.09 -13.46 -6.39
C SER A 72 10.23 -12.34 -5.82
N SER A 73 10.75 -11.65 -4.81
CA SER A 73 10.10 -10.44 -4.28
C SER A 73 9.84 -9.43 -5.41
N SER A 74 10.80 -9.27 -6.33
CA SER A 74 10.67 -8.41 -7.52
C SER A 74 9.53 -8.89 -8.43
N LEU A 75 9.43 -10.19 -8.70
CA LEU A 75 8.37 -10.76 -9.55
C LEU A 75 6.99 -10.65 -8.88
N ILE A 76 6.93 -10.86 -7.57
CA ILE A 76 5.69 -10.68 -6.79
C ILE A 76 5.29 -9.19 -6.82
N THR A 77 6.25 -8.30 -6.59
CA THR A 77 6.02 -6.84 -6.65
C THR A 77 5.62 -6.42 -8.06
N GLN A 78 6.29 -6.90 -9.10
CA GLN A 78 5.93 -6.61 -10.49
C GLN A 78 4.54 -7.12 -10.84
N LYS A 79 4.20 -8.37 -10.50
CA LYS A 79 2.84 -8.91 -10.69
C LYS A 79 1.79 -8.15 -9.90
N PHE A 80 2.15 -7.65 -8.70
CA PHE A 80 1.27 -6.79 -7.91
C PHE A 80 1.06 -5.44 -8.60
N TYR A 81 2.14 -4.80 -9.11
CA TYR A 81 2.04 -3.57 -9.90
C TYR A 81 1.28 -3.77 -11.20
N GLU A 82 1.53 -4.84 -11.95
CA GLU A 82 0.78 -5.17 -13.18
C GLU A 82 -0.70 -5.38 -12.86
N LYS A 83 -1.02 -6.09 -11.78
CA LYS A 83 -2.39 -6.27 -11.31
C LYS A 83 -3.02 -4.95 -10.83
N MET A 84 -2.25 -4.08 -10.20
CA MET A 84 -2.66 -2.71 -9.85
C MET A 84 -2.88 -1.82 -11.07
N LEU A 85 -2.04 -1.95 -12.12
CA LEU A 85 -2.20 -1.23 -13.39
C LEU A 85 -3.42 -1.72 -14.18
N ILE A 86 -3.66 -3.03 -14.24
CA ILE A 86 -4.87 -3.62 -14.84
C ILE A 86 -6.14 -3.17 -14.11
N ILE A 87 -6.04 -2.91 -12.81
CA ILE A 87 -7.11 -2.32 -11.99
C ILE A 87 -7.46 -0.89 -12.48
N ASN A 88 -6.57 -0.19 -13.16
CA ASN A 88 -6.80 1.19 -13.60
C ASN A 88 -7.40 1.33 -15.01
N ASP A 89 -7.25 0.34 -15.89
CA ASP A 89 -7.66 0.49 -17.31
C ASP A 89 -9.15 0.17 -17.56
N ASP A 90 -9.80 -0.67 -16.74
CA ASP A 90 -11.20 -1.08 -16.93
C ASP A 90 -12.19 -0.52 -15.88
N LYS A 91 -11.73 0.30 -14.94
CA LYS A 91 -12.63 0.80 -13.89
C LYS A 91 -13.42 1.99 -14.35
N LYS A 92 -14.73 1.83 -14.35
CA LYS A 92 -15.69 2.88 -14.69
C LYS A 92 -15.50 4.10 -13.77
N ILE A 93 -15.16 5.22 -14.40
CA ILE A 93 -15.14 6.54 -13.74
C ILE A 93 -16.58 6.98 -13.54
N ASN A 94 -16.96 7.17 -12.30
CA ASN A 94 -18.29 7.68 -11.94
C ASN A 94 -18.21 9.20 -11.75
N LYS A 95 -18.51 9.95 -12.81
CA LYS A 95 -18.52 11.43 -12.79
C LYS A 95 -19.61 11.96 -11.89
N LYS A 96 -19.30 12.99 -11.12
CA LYS A 96 -20.20 13.74 -10.21
C LYS A 96 -19.90 15.24 -10.37
N PRO A 97 -20.82 16.13 -9.95
CA PRO A 97 -20.58 17.59 -10.06
C PRO A 97 -19.34 18.06 -9.29
N TRP A 98 -18.95 17.37 -8.22
CA TRP A 98 -17.79 17.68 -7.38
C TRP A 98 -16.47 17.03 -7.85
N GLY A 99 -16.49 16.24 -8.93
CA GLY A 99 -15.34 15.51 -9.43
C GLY A 99 -15.72 14.11 -9.88
N HIS A 100 -15.07 13.09 -9.35
CA HIS A 100 -15.42 11.72 -9.70
C HIS A 100 -14.94 10.72 -8.64
N TYR A 101 -15.44 9.49 -8.73
CA TYR A 101 -14.90 8.37 -7.97
C TYR A 101 -14.74 7.13 -8.85
N ILE A 102 -13.87 6.26 -8.39
CA ILE A 102 -13.61 4.94 -8.99
C ILE A 102 -13.74 3.88 -7.90
N ASN A 103 -14.54 2.86 -8.15
CA ASN A 103 -14.57 1.68 -7.27
C ASN A 103 -13.34 0.83 -7.57
N LEU A 104 -12.43 0.75 -6.61
CA LEU A 104 -11.17 0.02 -6.76
C LEU A 104 -11.34 -1.49 -6.50
N LEU A 105 -12.09 -1.84 -5.47
CA LEU A 105 -12.37 -3.22 -5.10
C LEU A 105 -13.70 -3.28 -4.36
N LYS A 106 -14.52 -4.29 -4.66
CA LYS A 106 -15.71 -4.63 -3.87
C LYS A 106 -15.67 -6.11 -3.56
N GLU A 107 -15.69 -6.44 -2.28
CA GLU A 107 -15.65 -7.83 -1.84
C GLU A 107 -16.39 -7.97 -0.50
N GLY A 108 -17.27 -8.98 -0.41
CA GLY A 108 -18.04 -9.24 0.80
C GLY A 108 -18.74 -7.99 1.33
N ASN A 109 -18.37 -7.59 2.52
CA ASN A 109 -18.95 -6.48 3.26
C ASN A 109 -18.10 -5.18 3.22
N TYR A 110 -17.15 -5.05 2.27
CA TYR A 110 -16.39 -3.82 2.10
C TYR A 110 -16.27 -3.39 0.63
N LEU A 111 -16.09 -2.08 0.44
CA LEU A 111 -15.89 -1.42 -0.85
C LEU A 111 -14.78 -0.38 -0.71
N LEU A 112 -13.75 -0.48 -1.55
CA LEU A 112 -12.66 0.47 -1.65
C LEU A 112 -12.91 1.42 -2.82
N LYS A 113 -12.85 2.73 -2.57
CA LYS A 113 -13.01 3.77 -3.59
C LYS A 113 -11.82 4.73 -3.60
N LYS A 114 -11.50 5.23 -4.79
CA LYS A 114 -10.70 6.44 -4.99
C LYS A 114 -11.64 7.58 -5.31
N ILE A 115 -11.60 8.64 -4.52
CA ILE A 115 -12.42 9.85 -4.68
C ILE A 115 -11.49 10.99 -5.08
N VAL A 116 -11.84 11.71 -6.13
CA VAL A 116 -11.15 12.92 -6.58
C VAL A 116 -12.10 14.09 -6.44
N VAL A 117 -11.76 15.04 -5.57
CA VAL A 117 -12.54 16.27 -5.32
C VAL A 117 -11.85 17.42 -6.03
N MET A 118 -12.57 18.03 -6.98
CA MET A 118 -12.03 19.14 -7.77
C MET A 118 -11.89 20.42 -6.93
N PRO A 119 -11.04 21.37 -7.37
CA PRO A 119 -10.87 22.67 -6.71
C PRO A 119 -12.21 23.40 -6.47
N GLY A 120 -12.41 23.90 -5.26
CA GLY A 120 -13.62 24.63 -4.85
C GLY A 120 -14.87 23.78 -4.70
N GLU A 121 -14.78 22.47 -4.87
CA GLU A 121 -15.94 21.57 -4.85
C GLU A 121 -16.07 20.80 -3.54
N GLU A 122 -17.28 20.27 -3.30
CA GLU A 122 -17.60 19.55 -2.07
C GLU A 122 -18.61 18.41 -2.32
N LEU A 123 -18.51 17.34 -1.55
CA LEU A 123 -19.53 16.32 -1.48
C LEU A 123 -20.74 16.85 -0.70
N SER A 124 -21.91 16.18 -0.83
CA SER A 124 -23.07 16.48 0.01
C SER A 124 -22.74 16.26 1.50
N GLU A 125 -23.35 17.05 2.35
CA GLU A 125 -23.43 16.73 3.78
C GLU A 125 -24.43 15.60 3.95
N GLN A 126 -23.96 14.46 4.43
CA GLN A 126 -24.69 13.18 4.37
C GLN A 126 -24.39 12.29 5.57
N LEU A 127 -25.20 11.25 5.74
CA LEU A 127 -24.95 10.16 6.67
C LEU A 127 -25.33 8.81 6.04
N HIS A 128 -24.89 7.73 6.65
CA HIS A 128 -25.15 6.35 6.25
C HIS A 128 -25.68 5.55 7.43
N LYS A 129 -26.74 4.75 7.22
CA LYS A 129 -27.33 3.91 8.28
C LYS A 129 -26.64 2.54 8.40
N PHE A 130 -26.18 2.00 7.29
CA PHE A 130 -25.80 0.59 7.22
C PHE A 130 -24.31 0.35 7.02
N ARG A 131 -23.52 1.43 6.79
CA ARG A 131 -22.07 1.37 6.63
C ARG A 131 -21.35 2.42 7.44
N GLU A 132 -20.11 2.17 7.73
CA GLU A 132 -19.11 3.15 8.18
C GLU A 132 -18.07 3.38 7.10
N GLU A 133 -17.32 4.46 7.19
CA GLU A 133 -16.33 4.84 6.19
C GLU A 133 -15.01 5.19 6.87
N HIS A 134 -13.91 4.76 6.25
CA HIS A 134 -12.56 5.07 6.65
C HIS A 134 -11.88 5.82 5.50
N TRP A 135 -11.47 7.04 5.75
CA TRP A 135 -10.88 7.91 4.74
C TRP A 135 -9.41 8.14 5.01
N ILE A 136 -8.60 8.11 3.98
CA ILE A 136 -7.20 8.53 4.00
C ILE A 136 -7.02 9.56 2.91
N VAL A 137 -6.55 10.76 3.28
CA VAL A 137 -6.14 11.77 2.30
C VAL A 137 -4.80 11.32 1.72
N VAL A 138 -4.75 11.04 0.41
CA VAL A 138 -3.51 10.58 -0.25
C VAL A 138 -2.83 11.68 -1.06
N GLU A 139 -3.60 12.73 -1.42
CA GLU A 139 -3.05 13.89 -2.13
C GLU A 139 -3.87 15.15 -1.80
N GLY A 140 -3.18 16.26 -1.57
CA GLY A 140 -3.79 17.57 -1.32
C GLY A 140 -4.21 17.80 0.13
N GLN A 141 -5.09 18.79 0.30
CA GLN A 141 -5.68 19.18 1.58
C GLN A 141 -7.18 19.34 1.42
N VAL A 142 -7.95 18.91 2.42
CA VAL A 142 -9.40 19.02 2.44
C VAL A 142 -9.91 19.54 3.79
N GLU A 143 -11.11 20.11 3.78
CA GLU A 143 -11.90 20.38 4.96
C GLU A 143 -12.90 19.25 5.16
N VAL A 144 -12.86 18.60 6.32
CA VAL A 144 -13.80 17.54 6.67
C VAL A 144 -14.75 18.08 7.75
N THR A 145 -16.03 18.08 7.43
CA THR A 145 -17.10 18.27 8.41
C THR A 145 -17.47 16.90 8.97
N HIS A 146 -17.44 16.73 10.28
CA HIS A 146 -17.85 15.50 10.97
C HIS A 146 -18.59 15.86 12.26
N ASN A 147 -19.90 15.55 12.29
CA ASN A 147 -20.79 15.90 13.38
C ASN A 147 -20.64 17.39 13.82
N GLU A 148 -20.84 18.31 12.89
CA GLU A 148 -20.78 19.77 13.07
C GLU A 148 -19.36 20.34 13.27
N LYS A 149 -18.35 19.52 13.54
CA LYS A 149 -16.97 19.97 13.65
C LYS A 149 -16.30 19.97 12.27
N VAL A 150 -15.64 21.09 11.97
CA VAL A 150 -14.85 21.22 10.76
C VAL A 150 -13.37 21.10 11.10
N SER A 151 -12.64 20.27 10.38
CA SER A 151 -11.19 20.12 10.55
C SER A 151 -10.50 20.06 9.18
N LYS A 152 -9.31 20.65 9.08
CA LYS A 152 -8.44 20.51 7.92
C LYS A 152 -7.70 19.18 8.03
N LYS A 153 -7.61 18.50 6.89
CA LYS A 153 -6.93 17.21 6.72
C LYS A 153 -5.99 17.28 5.53
N THR A 154 -4.80 16.76 5.70
CA THR A 154 -3.73 16.77 4.70
C THR A 154 -3.31 15.34 4.35
N THR A 155 -2.45 15.21 3.36
CA THR A 155 -1.88 13.91 2.96
C THR A 155 -1.35 13.13 4.16
N GLY A 156 -1.79 11.88 4.28
CA GLY A 156 -1.49 10.97 5.39
C GLY A 156 -2.52 10.97 6.52
N ASP A 157 -3.39 11.98 6.59
CA ASP A 157 -4.43 12.03 7.61
C ASP A 157 -5.50 10.95 7.38
N TYR A 158 -5.90 10.34 8.50
CA TYR A 158 -6.96 9.35 8.58
C TYR A 158 -8.20 9.91 9.27
N ILE A 159 -9.37 9.52 8.77
CA ILE A 159 -10.67 9.89 9.33
C ILE A 159 -11.57 8.65 9.39
N HIS A 160 -12.15 8.37 10.56
CA HIS A 160 -13.17 7.34 10.73
C HIS A 160 -14.55 7.98 10.87
N ILE A 161 -15.44 7.66 9.96
CA ILE A 161 -16.83 8.09 9.91
C ILE A 161 -17.70 6.91 10.32
N LYS A 162 -18.23 6.95 11.54
CA LYS A 162 -19.13 5.91 12.05
C LYS A 162 -20.51 5.99 11.38
N LYS A 163 -21.25 4.90 11.44
CA LYS A 163 -22.68 4.88 11.03
C LYS A 163 -23.41 6.07 11.65
N GLU A 164 -24.36 6.63 10.91
CA GLU A 164 -25.22 7.73 11.30
C GLU A 164 -24.51 9.06 11.60
N SER A 165 -23.17 9.11 11.49
CA SER A 165 -22.44 10.38 11.63
C SER A 165 -22.63 11.25 10.40
N ILE A 166 -23.01 12.50 10.62
CA ILE A 166 -23.10 13.51 9.55
C ILE A 166 -21.70 13.90 9.13
N HIS A 167 -21.43 13.85 7.84
CA HIS A 167 -20.12 14.15 7.31
C HIS A 167 -20.15 14.77 5.92
N ARG A 168 -19.07 15.48 5.59
CA ARG A 168 -18.83 16.07 4.28
C ARG A 168 -17.34 16.29 4.10
N VAL A 169 -16.86 16.17 2.86
CA VAL A 169 -15.54 16.63 2.45
C VAL A 169 -15.68 17.80 1.47
N LYS A 170 -14.84 18.82 1.63
CA LYS A 170 -14.71 19.97 0.76
C LYS A 170 -13.26 20.21 0.40
N ASN A 171 -12.99 20.47 -0.87
CA ASN A 171 -11.70 20.92 -1.34
C ASN A 171 -11.72 22.44 -1.53
N SER A 172 -11.07 23.19 -0.63
CA SER A 172 -10.96 24.65 -0.71
C SER A 172 -9.61 25.10 -1.33
N GLN A 173 -8.86 24.16 -1.96
CA GLN A 173 -7.57 24.43 -2.59
C GLN A 173 -7.72 24.61 -4.11
N ASP A 174 -6.63 25.03 -4.75
CA ASP A 174 -6.57 25.26 -6.21
C ASP A 174 -6.21 24.01 -7.02
N LEU A 175 -5.83 22.92 -6.35
CA LEU A 175 -5.52 21.63 -6.95
C LEU A 175 -6.52 20.56 -6.50
N PRO A 176 -6.74 19.52 -7.32
CA PRO A 176 -7.57 18.38 -6.91
C PRO A 176 -7.06 17.72 -5.65
N ALA A 177 -7.95 17.24 -4.81
CA ALA A 177 -7.62 16.41 -3.65
C ALA A 177 -8.06 14.98 -3.89
N ILE A 178 -7.26 14.02 -3.41
CA ILE A 178 -7.50 12.58 -3.58
C ILE A 178 -7.65 11.92 -2.22
N ILE A 179 -8.75 11.18 -2.08
CA ILE A 179 -9.07 10.41 -0.88
C ILE A 179 -9.26 8.94 -1.26
N ILE A 180 -8.68 8.05 -0.47
CA ILE A 180 -9.05 6.63 -0.48
C ILE A 180 -10.09 6.42 0.60
N GLU A 181 -11.24 5.89 0.20
CA GLU A 181 -12.37 5.57 1.06
C GLU A 181 -12.55 4.05 1.12
N ILE A 182 -12.63 3.51 2.33
CA ILE A 182 -13.04 2.14 2.60
C ILE A 182 -14.41 2.20 3.25
N GLN A 183 -15.42 1.68 2.58
CA GLN A 183 -16.75 1.49 3.14
C GLN A 183 -16.86 0.09 3.72
N MET A 184 -17.39 -0.04 4.94
CA MET A 184 -17.58 -1.32 5.62
C MET A 184 -19.02 -1.42 6.15
N GLY A 185 -19.74 -2.47 5.76
CA GLY A 185 -21.13 -2.65 6.21
C GLY A 185 -21.95 -3.57 5.33
N ASN A 186 -23.22 -3.72 5.68
CA ASN A 186 -24.11 -4.66 5.00
C ASN A 186 -24.70 -4.09 3.70
N ILE A 187 -24.78 -2.76 3.58
CA ILE A 187 -25.29 -2.07 2.39
C ILE A 187 -24.23 -1.07 1.93
N LEU A 188 -23.62 -1.35 0.78
CA LEU A 188 -22.52 -0.57 0.19
C LEU A 188 -22.97 0.14 -1.10
N SER A 189 -24.24 0.49 -1.20
CA SER A 189 -24.82 1.16 -2.37
C SER A 189 -25.04 2.65 -2.12
N GLU A 190 -25.19 3.41 -3.21
CA GLU A 190 -25.55 4.83 -3.15
C GLU A 190 -26.94 5.06 -2.52
N SER A 191 -27.79 4.03 -2.41
CA SER A 191 -29.10 4.11 -1.75
C SER A 191 -29.00 4.27 -0.22
N ASP A 192 -27.84 4.01 0.39
CA ASP A 192 -27.59 4.28 1.81
C ASP A 192 -27.14 5.75 2.08
N ILE A 193 -27.16 6.61 1.07
CA ILE A 193 -26.80 8.03 1.24
C ILE A 193 -28.06 8.82 1.63
N ILE A 194 -28.06 9.32 2.87
CA ILE A 194 -29.09 10.28 3.33
C ILE A 194 -28.46 11.66 3.33
N ARG A 195 -28.84 12.49 2.35
CA ARG A 195 -28.32 13.85 2.19
C ARG A 195 -29.05 14.82 3.10
N LYS A 196 -28.30 15.66 3.80
CA LYS A 196 -28.80 16.75 4.64
C LYS A 196 -28.71 18.10 3.94
N LYS A 197 -27.55 18.34 3.27
CA LYS A 197 -27.31 19.53 2.44
C LYS A 197 -26.56 19.13 1.18
N ASP A 198 -26.93 19.68 0.05
CA ASP A 198 -26.28 19.40 -1.23
C ASP A 198 -26.21 20.65 -2.11
N LYS A 199 -24.99 21.12 -2.39
CA LYS A 199 -24.69 22.25 -3.26
C LYS A 199 -25.34 22.10 -4.65
N TYR A 200 -25.51 20.88 -5.11
CA TYR A 200 -25.97 20.55 -6.47
C TYR A 200 -27.45 20.15 -6.55
N LYS A 201 -28.17 20.32 -5.45
CA LYS A 201 -29.61 20.05 -5.39
C LYS A 201 -30.02 18.62 -5.77
N ARG A 202 -29.18 17.62 -5.45
CA ARG A 202 -29.45 16.18 -5.65
C ARG A 202 -30.21 15.56 -4.48
N LEU A 203 -31.02 16.34 -3.79
CA LEU A 203 -31.91 15.83 -2.77
C LEU A 203 -33.00 14.98 -3.44
N PRO A 204 -33.46 13.90 -2.78
CA PRO A 204 -34.53 13.07 -3.32
C PRO A 204 -35.83 13.83 -3.42
#